data_2298db20f21bba0ec8734f642a2ce0fa
#
_entry.id   2298db20f21bba0ec8734f642a2ce0fa
#
_cell.length_a   1.000
_cell.length_b   1.000
_cell.length_c   1.000
_cell.angle_alpha   90.00
_cell.angle_beta   90.00
_cell.angle_gamma   90.00
#
_symmetry.space_group_name_H-M   'P 1'
#
loop_
_entity.id
_entity.type
_entity.pdbx_description
1 polymer ?
#
loop_
_entity_poly.entity_id
_entity_poly.type
_entity_poly.pdbx_seq_one_letter_code
_entity_poly.pdbx_strand_id
1 'polypeptide(L)'
;MDVLTLSATPIPRTLHMSMTGIRDMSVIETPPEQRYPVQTYVMEYSDGMAREAILKEIGRGGQVYFVYNRVRNMERFAEQLRALVPEARIGYAHGQMPEQQLEQTMLDFMEQRYDVLLCSTIIESGLDIPNVNTILVYEADRMGLSQLYQLRGRVGRGARLGYAYLTFMRDKVLTEVAEKRLSAIREFTQFGAGFKIAMRDLEIRGAGNLLGPEQHGHMAAVGYDLYCKIVNSAVKEARGEAEPRAVETVMDVPLSAAIPHPYIPRETERLSMYKRIALIASREDLYDVQDELIDRYGEIPPETKNLLDIALIKAEASRAHIAQLSVRDGEVRFTFDKDAPMNGQKLLKAIGEIPGAQFLNGEVPALSVRMPRADAEKLCGMLPQFVYTLADCIEAN
;
A
#
# COMPACT_ATOMS: atom_id res chain seq x y z
N MET A 1 14.40 -3.74 27.60
CA MET A 1 13.70 -5.03 27.41
C MET A 1 13.58 -5.24 25.91
N ASP A 2 14.24 -6.25 25.39
CA ASP A 2 14.21 -6.55 23.94
C ASP A 2 12.95 -7.34 23.63
N VAL A 3 12.21 -6.95 22.59
CA VAL A 3 10.94 -7.59 22.19
C VAL A 3 11.02 -8.00 20.74
N LEU A 4 10.95 -9.31 20.48
CA LEU A 4 10.83 -9.88 19.15
C LEU A 4 9.37 -10.26 18.87
N THR A 5 8.84 -9.80 17.74
CA THR A 5 7.49 -10.15 17.29
C THR A 5 7.59 -10.84 15.94
N LEU A 6 6.99 -12.02 15.81
CA LEU A 6 6.91 -12.79 14.56
C LEU A 6 5.47 -12.76 14.04
N SER A 7 5.30 -12.54 12.75
CA SER A 7 3.99 -12.56 12.10
C SER A 7 4.10 -12.99 10.64
N ALA A 8 3.18 -13.82 10.17
CA ALA A 8 3.06 -14.16 8.76
C ALA A 8 2.39 -13.03 7.95
N THR A 9 1.52 -12.25 8.62
CA THR A 9 0.87 -11.06 8.09
C THR A 9 1.03 -9.98 9.14
N PRO A 10 2.00 -9.04 8.98
CA PRO A 10 2.18 -8.00 9.98
C PRO A 10 0.89 -7.22 10.16
N ILE A 11 0.48 -7.05 11.41
CA ILE A 11 -0.67 -6.20 11.74
C ILE A 11 -0.36 -4.81 11.22
N PRO A 12 -1.33 -4.10 10.60
CA PRO A 12 -1.11 -2.77 10.04
C PRO A 12 -0.36 -1.81 10.99
N ARG A 13 -0.66 -1.86 12.29
CA ARG A 13 0.03 -1.08 13.32
C ARG A 13 1.52 -1.44 13.46
N THR A 14 1.84 -2.74 13.50
CA THR A 14 3.24 -3.21 13.64
C THR A 14 4.04 -2.88 12.37
N LEU A 15 3.42 -3.06 11.21
CA LEU A 15 3.98 -2.69 9.92
C LEU A 15 4.27 -1.19 9.86
N HIS A 16 3.31 -0.37 10.28
CA HIS A 16 3.46 1.08 10.34
C HIS A 16 4.62 1.51 11.26
N MET A 17 4.73 0.91 12.47
CA MET A 17 5.85 1.17 13.39
C MET A 17 7.22 0.82 12.80
N SER A 18 7.29 -0.18 11.91
CA SER A 18 8.54 -0.54 11.23
C SER A 18 8.84 0.43 10.10
N MET A 19 7.84 0.84 9.32
CA MET A 19 8.01 1.82 8.23
C MET A 19 8.40 3.21 8.74
N THR A 20 8.00 3.56 9.95
CA THR A 20 8.37 4.83 10.61
C THR A 20 9.70 4.75 11.37
N GLY A 21 10.44 3.63 11.27
CA GLY A 21 11.72 3.46 11.94
C GLY A 21 11.63 3.36 13.48
N ILE A 22 10.43 3.14 14.03
CA ILE A 22 10.23 2.93 15.48
C ILE A 22 10.64 1.50 15.88
N ARG A 23 10.59 0.55 14.93
CA ARG A 23 11.02 -0.83 15.11
C ARG A 23 11.75 -1.31 13.87
N ASP A 24 12.82 -2.06 14.09
CA ASP A 24 13.50 -2.78 13.01
C ASP A 24 12.62 -3.93 12.51
N MET A 25 12.68 -4.21 11.22
CA MET A 25 11.94 -5.29 10.60
C MET A 25 12.85 -6.08 9.66
N SER A 26 12.80 -7.42 9.81
CA SER A 26 13.42 -8.34 8.86
C SER A 26 12.33 -9.15 8.17
N VAL A 27 12.48 -9.35 6.86
CA VAL A 27 11.55 -10.14 6.05
C VAL A 27 12.20 -11.48 5.73
N ILE A 28 11.50 -12.59 6.02
CA ILE A 28 11.93 -13.94 5.66
C ILE A 28 11.27 -14.28 4.33
N GLU A 29 12.05 -14.25 3.25
CA GLU A 29 11.55 -14.49 1.88
C GLU A 29 11.85 -15.89 1.36
N THR A 30 12.83 -16.58 1.94
CA THR A 30 13.23 -17.92 1.51
C THR A 30 12.22 -18.96 1.97
N PRO A 31 11.51 -19.63 1.04
CA PRO A 31 10.58 -20.69 1.40
C PRO A 31 11.34 -21.93 1.88
N PRO A 32 10.72 -22.82 2.70
CA PRO A 32 11.26 -24.13 2.99
C PRO A 32 11.47 -24.95 1.70
N GLU A 33 12.50 -25.79 1.68
CA GLU A 33 12.76 -26.70 0.57
C GLU A 33 11.54 -27.62 0.32
N GLN A 34 11.27 -27.94 -0.95
CA GLN A 34 10.20 -28.83 -1.41
C GLN A 34 8.76 -28.31 -1.20
N ARG A 35 8.55 -27.03 -1.01
CA ARG A 35 7.21 -26.46 -0.88
C ARG A 35 6.75 -25.81 -2.19
N TYR A 36 5.56 -26.22 -2.67
CA TYR A 36 4.94 -25.65 -3.87
C TYR A 36 3.96 -24.52 -3.52
N PRO A 37 3.85 -23.48 -4.35
CA PRO A 37 2.81 -22.46 -4.19
C PRO A 37 1.41 -23.09 -4.22
N VAL A 38 0.53 -22.63 -3.32
CA VAL A 38 -0.85 -23.12 -3.26
C VAL A 38 -1.64 -22.55 -4.45
N GLN A 39 -2.23 -23.44 -5.26
CA GLN A 39 -3.11 -23.06 -6.35
C GLN A 39 -4.40 -22.48 -5.78
N THR A 40 -4.64 -21.20 -6.05
CA THR A 40 -5.74 -20.46 -5.45
C THR A 40 -6.81 -20.15 -6.49
N TYR A 41 -8.05 -20.59 -6.23
CA TYR A 41 -9.22 -20.35 -7.05
C TYR A 41 -10.21 -19.48 -6.31
N VAL A 42 -10.77 -18.47 -7.00
CA VAL A 42 -11.86 -17.63 -6.52
C VAL A 42 -13.03 -17.85 -7.43
N MET A 43 -14.14 -18.39 -6.90
CA MET A 43 -15.29 -18.81 -7.71
C MET A 43 -16.59 -18.84 -6.92
N GLU A 44 -17.70 -18.94 -7.62
CA GLU A 44 -19.00 -19.20 -7.00
C GLU A 44 -19.05 -20.59 -6.36
N TYR A 45 -19.68 -20.67 -5.20
CA TYR A 45 -19.93 -21.94 -4.54
C TYR A 45 -20.97 -22.76 -5.31
N SER A 46 -20.68 -24.02 -5.51
CA SER A 46 -21.68 -25.02 -5.91
C SER A 46 -21.37 -26.37 -5.24
N ASP A 47 -22.41 -27.14 -4.96
CA ASP A 47 -22.27 -28.47 -4.37
C ASP A 47 -21.43 -29.39 -5.26
N GLY A 48 -21.61 -29.30 -6.58
CA GLY A 48 -20.83 -30.07 -7.55
C GLY A 48 -19.33 -29.77 -7.45
N MET A 49 -18.93 -28.51 -7.37
CA MET A 49 -17.54 -28.09 -7.20
C MET A 49 -16.96 -28.60 -5.86
N ALA A 50 -17.72 -28.43 -4.77
CA ALA A 50 -17.28 -28.86 -3.45
C ALA A 50 -17.06 -30.40 -3.42
N ARG A 51 -18.00 -31.17 -3.99
CA ARG A 51 -17.88 -32.61 -4.12
C ARG A 51 -16.65 -33.01 -4.93
N GLU A 52 -16.44 -32.39 -6.08
CA GLU A 52 -15.30 -32.69 -6.95
C GLU A 52 -13.96 -32.39 -6.25
N ALA A 53 -13.84 -31.24 -5.59
CA ALA A 53 -12.61 -30.84 -4.86
C ALA A 53 -12.30 -31.84 -3.72
N ILE A 54 -13.33 -32.27 -2.96
CA ILE A 54 -13.18 -33.23 -1.88
C ILE A 54 -12.74 -34.61 -2.42
N LEU A 55 -13.44 -35.13 -3.42
CA LEU A 55 -13.14 -36.44 -3.99
C LEU A 55 -11.76 -36.48 -4.65
N LYS A 56 -11.36 -35.39 -5.32
CA LYS A 56 -10.00 -35.28 -5.90
C LYS A 56 -8.91 -35.37 -4.83
N GLU A 57 -9.13 -34.71 -3.66
CA GLU A 57 -8.16 -34.80 -2.57
C GLU A 57 -8.11 -36.16 -1.93
N ILE A 58 -9.27 -36.78 -1.64
CA ILE A 58 -9.35 -38.15 -1.09
C ILE A 58 -8.71 -39.15 -2.04
N GLY A 59 -8.99 -39.02 -3.36
CA GLY A 59 -8.43 -39.92 -4.38
C GLY A 59 -6.90 -39.92 -4.46
N ARG A 60 -6.23 -38.86 -3.99
CA ARG A 60 -4.77 -38.79 -3.87
C ARG A 60 -4.25 -39.04 -2.45
N GLY A 61 -5.14 -39.49 -1.52
CA GLY A 61 -4.81 -39.86 -0.15
C GLY A 61 -4.53 -38.67 0.76
N GLY A 62 -5.05 -37.47 0.41
CA GLY A 62 -4.96 -36.29 1.23
C GLY A 62 -6.23 -36.03 2.02
N GLN A 63 -6.21 -34.94 2.82
CA GLN A 63 -7.32 -34.50 3.64
C GLN A 63 -7.73 -33.05 3.27
N VAL A 64 -8.95 -32.66 3.64
CA VAL A 64 -9.55 -31.39 3.28
C VAL A 64 -9.96 -30.61 4.52
N TYR A 65 -9.57 -29.32 4.57
CA TYR A 65 -10.24 -28.35 5.43
C TYR A 65 -11.44 -27.74 4.69
N PHE A 66 -12.60 -27.76 5.32
CA PHE A 66 -13.77 -27.02 4.86
C PHE A 66 -14.12 -25.93 5.88
N VAL A 67 -13.80 -24.68 5.55
CA VAL A 67 -14.02 -23.54 6.45
C VAL A 67 -15.43 -23.00 6.28
N TYR A 68 -16.21 -23.07 7.36
CA TYR A 68 -17.60 -22.62 7.43
C TYR A 68 -17.83 -21.81 8.70
N ASN A 69 -17.99 -20.50 8.57
CA ASN A 69 -17.97 -19.59 9.72
C ASN A 69 -19.35 -19.31 10.34
N ARG A 70 -20.34 -20.20 10.16
CA ARG A 70 -21.66 -20.09 10.74
C ARG A 70 -21.89 -21.19 11.80
N VAL A 71 -21.30 -21.03 12.97
CA VAL A 71 -21.25 -22.05 14.04
C VAL A 71 -22.63 -22.63 14.36
N ARG A 72 -23.70 -21.78 14.47
CA ARG A 72 -25.05 -22.24 14.80
C ARG A 72 -25.64 -23.26 13.80
N ASN A 73 -25.17 -23.23 12.56
CA ASN A 73 -25.69 -24.09 11.49
C ASN A 73 -24.68 -25.16 11.06
N MET A 74 -23.55 -25.30 11.77
CA MET A 74 -22.44 -26.13 11.33
C MET A 74 -22.79 -27.62 11.32
N GLU A 75 -23.50 -28.10 12.34
CA GLU A 75 -23.95 -29.50 12.40
C GLU A 75 -24.87 -29.87 11.24
N ARG A 76 -25.88 -29.03 10.98
CA ARG A 76 -26.80 -29.20 9.84
C ARG A 76 -26.03 -29.18 8.51
N PHE A 77 -25.05 -28.29 8.36
CA PHE A 77 -24.23 -28.22 7.16
C PHE A 77 -23.32 -29.44 7.02
N ALA A 78 -22.82 -29.99 8.13
CA ALA A 78 -22.08 -31.26 8.14
C ALA A 78 -22.93 -32.43 7.64
N GLU A 79 -24.21 -32.49 8.03
CA GLU A 79 -25.16 -33.52 7.53
C GLU A 79 -25.40 -33.35 6.03
N GLN A 80 -25.58 -32.13 5.55
CA GLN A 80 -25.73 -31.83 4.12
C GLN A 80 -24.47 -32.26 3.34
N LEU A 81 -23.30 -31.96 3.88
CA LEU A 81 -22.04 -32.32 3.25
C LEU A 81 -21.82 -33.84 3.24
N ARG A 82 -22.23 -34.57 4.30
CA ARG A 82 -22.22 -36.05 4.32
C ARG A 82 -23.18 -36.66 3.28
N ALA A 83 -24.33 -36.06 3.08
CA ALA A 83 -25.26 -36.48 2.03
C ALA A 83 -24.70 -36.18 0.61
N LEU A 84 -23.99 -35.08 0.45
CA LEU A 84 -23.37 -34.68 -0.82
C LEU A 84 -22.18 -35.56 -1.21
N VAL A 85 -21.35 -35.95 -0.22
CA VAL A 85 -20.15 -36.78 -0.41
C VAL A 85 -20.17 -37.95 0.54
N PRO A 86 -21.00 -38.99 0.27
CA PRO A 86 -21.12 -40.18 1.14
C PRO A 86 -19.81 -40.98 1.25
N GLU A 87 -18.92 -40.79 0.28
CA GLU A 87 -17.61 -41.47 0.24
C GLU A 87 -16.62 -40.90 1.26
N ALA A 88 -16.89 -39.68 1.81
CA ALA A 88 -15.99 -38.98 2.72
C ALA A 88 -16.41 -39.12 4.18
N ARG A 89 -15.46 -39.36 5.05
CA ARG A 89 -15.65 -39.32 6.51
C ARG A 89 -15.50 -37.86 6.97
N ILE A 90 -16.59 -37.26 7.42
CA ILE A 90 -16.65 -35.83 7.74
C ILE A 90 -16.80 -35.61 9.23
N GLY A 91 -15.77 -35.01 9.85
CA GLY A 91 -15.79 -34.45 11.18
C GLY A 91 -16.12 -32.96 11.16
N TYR A 92 -16.61 -32.41 12.30
CA TYR A 92 -16.76 -30.97 12.42
C TYR A 92 -16.23 -30.44 13.76
N ALA A 93 -15.70 -29.21 13.77
CA ALA A 93 -15.08 -28.58 14.93
C ALA A 93 -15.27 -27.06 14.92
N HIS A 94 -15.62 -26.50 16.07
CA HIS A 94 -15.73 -25.03 16.25
C HIS A 94 -15.41 -24.60 17.68
N GLY A 95 -15.05 -23.34 17.89
CA GLY A 95 -14.60 -22.81 19.18
C GLY A 95 -15.65 -22.75 20.30
N GLN A 96 -16.92 -23.08 20.04
CA GLN A 96 -17.99 -23.18 21.05
C GLN A 96 -18.20 -24.61 21.54
N MET A 97 -17.46 -25.59 21.01
CA MET A 97 -17.50 -26.97 21.48
C MET A 97 -16.78 -27.11 22.83
N PRO A 98 -17.19 -28.10 23.65
CA PRO A 98 -16.40 -28.48 24.83
C PRO A 98 -14.96 -28.84 24.42
N GLU A 99 -13.98 -28.37 25.21
CA GLU A 99 -12.56 -28.51 24.89
C GLU A 99 -12.15 -29.96 24.60
N GLN A 100 -12.61 -30.92 25.43
CA GLN A 100 -12.34 -32.34 25.24
C GLN A 100 -12.86 -32.87 23.89
N GLN A 101 -14.05 -32.44 23.50
CA GLN A 101 -14.64 -32.86 22.21
C GLN A 101 -13.87 -32.26 21.03
N LEU A 102 -13.49 -31.00 21.18
CA LEU A 102 -12.67 -30.31 20.16
C LEU A 102 -11.32 -31.01 19.98
N GLU A 103 -10.62 -31.28 21.10
CA GLU A 103 -9.34 -31.97 21.12
C GLU A 103 -9.46 -33.37 20.48
N GLN A 104 -10.46 -34.14 20.88
CA GLN A 104 -10.68 -35.49 20.31
C GLN A 104 -10.95 -35.43 18.80
N THR A 105 -11.79 -34.50 18.33
CA THR A 105 -12.08 -34.34 16.90
C THR A 105 -10.81 -33.97 16.12
N MET A 106 -9.96 -33.10 16.67
CA MET A 106 -8.70 -32.73 16.06
C MET A 106 -7.71 -33.89 16.00
N LEU A 107 -7.60 -34.70 17.07
CA LEU A 107 -6.78 -35.92 17.11
C LEU A 107 -7.27 -36.93 16.07
N ASP A 108 -8.57 -37.19 16.01
CA ASP A 108 -9.17 -38.11 15.04
C ASP A 108 -8.90 -37.66 13.60
N PHE A 109 -8.90 -36.33 13.35
CA PHE A 109 -8.53 -35.80 12.05
C PHE A 109 -7.03 -35.98 11.75
N MET A 110 -6.16 -35.73 12.70
CA MET A 110 -4.71 -35.95 12.54
C MET A 110 -4.39 -37.41 12.30
N GLU A 111 -5.11 -38.33 12.94
CA GLU A 111 -5.01 -39.79 12.74
C GLU A 111 -5.71 -40.28 11.47
N GLN A 112 -6.17 -39.37 10.61
CA GLN A 112 -6.86 -39.69 9.35
C GLN A 112 -8.15 -40.52 9.52
N ARG A 113 -8.83 -40.40 10.67
CA ARG A 113 -10.16 -40.99 10.87
C ARG A 113 -11.23 -40.19 10.13
N TYR A 114 -10.96 -38.93 9.85
CA TYR A 114 -11.76 -38.06 8.99
C TYR A 114 -11.00 -37.62 7.76
N ASP A 115 -11.64 -37.62 6.61
CA ASP A 115 -11.10 -37.13 5.33
C ASP A 115 -11.32 -35.64 5.16
N VAL A 116 -12.42 -35.14 5.74
CA VAL A 116 -12.78 -33.71 5.72
C VAL A 116 -13.04 -33.23 7.14
N LEU A 117 -12.41 -32.12 7.50
CA LEU A 117 -12.74 -31.37 8.72
C LEU A 117 -13.52 -30.10 8.35
N LEU A 118 -14.83 -30.10 8.65
CA LEU A 118 -15.64 -28.89 8.61
C LEU A 118 -15.35 -28.06 9.86
N CYS A 119 -14.82 -26.85 9.71
CA CYS A 119 -14.41 -26.07 10.86
C CYS A 119 -14.69 -24.56 10.71
N SER A 120 -14.77 -23.87 11.84
CA SER A 120 -14.68 -22.41 11.86
C SER A 120 -13.23 -21.95 11.66
N THR A 121 -12.96 -20.68 11.89
CA THR A 121 -11.60 -20.12 11.80
C THR A 121 -10.62 -20.61 12.88
N ILE A 122 -10.99 -21.59 13.69
CA ILE A 122 -10.13 -22.21 14.73
C ILE A 122 -8.79 -22.74 14.19
N ILE A 123 -8.75 -23.12 12.91
CA ILE A 123 -7.52 -23.60 12.26
C ILE A 123 -6.47 -22.51 12.05
N GLU A 124 -6.81 -21.23 12.24
CA GLU A 124 -5.84 -20.12 12.20
C GLU A 124 -4.80 -20.23 13.32
N SER A 125 -5.09 -20.95 14.40
CA SER A 125 -4.26 -21.02 15.61
C SER A 125 -3.07 -21.98 15.56
N GLY A 126 -2.59 -22.41 14.39
CA GLY A 126 -1.22 -22.91 14.27
C GLY A 126 -1.02 -24.42 14.18
N LEU A 127 -2.07 -25.24 14.11
CA LEU A 127 -1.91 -26.68 13.92
C LEU A 127 -1.28 -26.98 12.54
N ASP A 128 -0.24 -27.80 12.56
CA ASP A 128 0.45 -28.27 11.36
C ASP A 128 0.04 -29.69 11.03
N ILE A 129 -0.80 -29.87 10.01
CA ILE A 129 -1.23 -31.20 9.52
C ILE A 129 -0.77 -31.35 8.08
N PRO A 130 0.37 -32.02 7.84
CA PRO A 130 1.00 -32.06 6.53
C PRO A 130 0.17 -32.78 5.44
N ASN A 131 -0.79 -33.63 5.83
CA ASN A 131 -1.64 -34.39 4.90
C ASN A 131 -2.82 -33.55 4.35
N VAL A 132 -3.08 -32.35 4.92
CA VAL A 132 -4.14 -31.48 4.43
C VAL A 132 -3.59 -30.60 3.29
N ASN A 133 -4.00 -30.91 2.07
CA ASN A 133 -3.53 -30.20 0.89
C ASN A 133 -4.63 -29.44 0.16
N THR A 134 -5.88 -29.57 0.58
CA THR A 134 -7.01 -28.80 0.01
C THR A 134 -7.76 -28.06 1.10
N ILE A 135 -8.06 -26.78 0.85
CA ILE A 135 -8.93 -25.96 1.67
C ILE A 135 -10.07 -25.37 0.83
N LEU A 136 -11.31 -25.55 1.29
CA LEU A 136 -12.47 -24.85 0.78
C LEU A 136 -12.92 -23.80 1.81
N VAL A 137 -13.10 -22.57 1.39
CA VAL A 137 -13.54 -21.48 2.26
C VAL A 137 -14.90 -21.01 1.76
N TYR A 138 -15.95 -21.29 2.54
CA TYR A 138 -17.32 -20.86 2.25
C TYR A 138 -17.54 -19.40 2.63
N GLU A 139 -18.17 -18.61 1.74
CA GLU A 139 -18.35 -17.16 1.91
C GLU A 139 -17.04 -16.41 2.22
N ALA A 140 -16.00 -16.68 1.46
CA ALA A 140 -14.69 -16.01 1.58
C ALA A 140 -14.77 -14.49 1.42
N ASP A 141 -15.78 -13.96 0.71
CA ASP A 141 -16.06 -12.54 0.54
C ASP A 141 -16.34 -11.79 1.86
N ARG A 142 -16.70 -12.53 2.93
CA ARG A 142 -16.92 -12.00 4.28
C ARG A 142 -15.67 -11.95 5.15
N MET A 143 -14.57 -12.51 4.67
CA MET A 143 -13.32 -12.62 5.43
C MET A 143 -12.36 -11.50 5.09
N GLY A 144 -11.48 -11.18 6.05
CA GLY A 144 -10.37 -10.25 5.84
C GLY A 144 -9.28 -10.84 4.97
N LEU A 145 -8.54 -9.99 4.24
CA LEU A 145 -7.46 -10.45 3.35
C LEU A 145 -6.36 -11.19 4.11
N SER A 146 -5.94 -10.67 5.26
CA SER A 146 -4.96 -11.33 6.14
C SER A 146 -5.44 -12.70 6.62
N GLN A 147 -6.74 -12.82 6.94
CA GLN A 147 -7.35 -14.06 7.37
C GLN A 147 -7.37 -15.11 6.24
N LEU A 148 -7.77 -14.71 5.03
CA LEU A 148 -7.72 -15.58 3.85
C LEU A 148 -6.29 -16.06 3.54
N TYR A 149 -5.31 -15.17 3.72
CA TYR A 149 -3.89 -15.52 3.54
C TYR A 149 -3.42 -16.54 4.56
N GLN A 150 -3.78 -16.39 5.83
CA GLN A 150 -3.45 -17.34 6.90
C GLN A 150 -4.11 -18.69 6.66
N LEU A 151 -5.40 -18.72 6.29
CA LEU A 151 -6.14 -19.94 5.95
C LEU A 151 -5.50 -20.66 4.76
N ARG A 152 -5.16 -19.95 3.68
CA ARG A 152 -4.44 -20.51 2.54
C ARG A 152 -3.10 -21.11 2.96
N GLY A 153 -2.41 -20.50 3.90
CA GLY A 153 -1.13 -20.97 4.44
C GLY A 153 -1.24 -22.25 5.30
N ARG A 154 -2.45 -22.72 5.58
CA ARG A 154 -2.69 -23.98 6.32
C ARG A 154 -2.58 -25.22 5.47
N VAL A 155 -2.61 -25.11 4.15
CA VAL A 155 -2.50 -26.22 3.20
C VAL A 155 -1.21 -26.17 2.38
N GLY A 156 -0.86 -27.27 1.74
CA GLY A 156 0.35 -27.39 0.92
C GLY A 156 1.63 -27.29 1.75
N ARG A 157 1.66 -27.89 2.92
CA ARG A 157 2.82 -27.89 3.82
C ARG A 157 3.76 -29.06 3.60
N GLY A 158 3.36 -30.04 2.78
CA GLY A 158 4.17 -31.15 2.35
C GLY A 158 4.66 -31.03 0.90
N ALA A 159 5.24 -32.11 0.38
CA ALA A 159 5.72 -32.21 -1.00
C ALA A 159 4.59 -32.31 -2.05
N ARG A 160 3.32 -32.23 -1.63
CA ARG A 160 2.16 -32.29 -2.53
C ARG A 160 1.64 -30.90 -2.84
N LEU A 161 1.17 -30.72 -4.07
CA LEU A 161 0.56 -29.45 -4.49
C LEU A 161 -0.72 -29.15 -3.69
N GLY A 162 -0.76 -27.97 -3.06
CA GLY A 162 -1.92 -27.50 -2.30
C GLY A 162 -2.94 -26.75 -3.16
N TYR A 163 -4.21 -26.84 -2.79
CA TYR A 163 -5.33 -26.17 -3.44
C TYR A 163 -6.15 -25.35 -2.44
N ALA A 164 -6.48 -24.11 -2.79
CA ALA A 164 -7.36 -23.26 -2.03
C ALA A 164 -8.53 -22.79 -2.89
N TYR A 165 -9.74 -23.16 -2.51
CA TYR A 165 -10.97 -22.75 -3.15
C TYR A 165 -11.66 -21.70 -2.26
N LEU A 166 -11.58 -20.45 -2.66
CA LEU A 166 -12.19 -19.31 -1.97
C LEU A 166 -13.51 -19.03 -2.65
N THR A 167 -14.63 -19.38 -1.99
CA THR A 167 -15.94 -19.35 -2.64
C THR A 167 -16.81 -18.22 -2.10
N PHE A 168 -17.71 -17.72 -2.94
CA PHE A 168 -18.78 -16.80 -2.59
C PHE A 168 -20.12 -17.35 -3.10
N MET A 169 -21.22 -16.86 -2.53
CA MET A 169 -22.55 -17.36 -2.88
C MET A 169 -22.88 -17.04 -4.34
N ARG A 170 -23.54 -18.00 -5.00
CA ARG A 170 -24.04 -17.84 -6.36
C ARG A 170 -24.97 -16.62 -6.46
N ASP A 171 -24.91 -15.92 -7.57
CA ASP A 171 -25.71 -14.73 -7.88
C ASP A 171 -25.54 -13.57 -6.88
N LYS A 172 -24.51 -13.61 -6.02
CA LYS A 172 -24.22 -12.54 -5.09
C LYS A 172 -23.36 -11.45 -5.75
N VAL A 173 -23.87 -10.22 -5.76
CA VAL A 173 -23.07 -9.04 -6.11
C VAL A 173 -22.06 -8.80 -5.00
N LEU A 174 -20.79 -8.93 -5.31
CA LEU A 174 -19.71 -8.64 -4.39
C LEU A 174 -19.58 -7.13 -4.16
N THR A 175 -19.27 -6.74 -2.94
CA THR A 175 -18.88 -5.35 -2.68
C THR A 175 -17.50 -5.09 -3.30
N GLU A 176 -17.23 -3.84 -3.70
CA GLU A 176 -15.93 -3.43 -4.26
C GLU A 176 -14.75 -3.85 -3.37
N VAL A 177 -14.92 -3.74 -2.05
CA VAL A 177 -13.92 -4.15 -1.05
C VAL A 177 -13.70 -5.67 -1.07
N ALA A 178 -14.76 -6.47 -1.15
CA ALA A 178 -14.67 -7.93 -1.22
C ALA A 178 -14.00 -8.37 -2.52
N GLU A 179 -14.35 -7.76 -3.64
CA GLU A 179 -13.74 -8.03 -4.94
C GLU A 179 -12.23 -7.72 -4.95
N LYS A 180 -11.82 -6.56 -4.43
CA LYS A 180 -10.41 -6.18 -4.29
C LYS A 180 -9.63 -7.18 -3.42
N ARG A 181 -10.21 -7.66 -2.30
CA ARG A 181 -9.58 -8.67 -1.42
C ARG A 181 -9.42 -10.01 -2.12
N LEU A 182 -10.46 -10.49 -2.77
CA LEU A 182 -10.43 -11.77 -3.49
C LEU A 182 -9.50 -11.74 -4.70
N SER A 183 -9.40 -10.60 -5.40
CA SER A 183 -8.42 -10.39 -6.47
C SER A 183 -6.99 -10.40 -5.93
N ALA A 184 -6.73 -9.71 -4.83
CA ALA A 184 -5.41 -9.66 -4.21
C ALA A 184 -4.93 -11.05 -3.76
N ILE A 185 -5.77 -11.86 -3.09
CA ILE A 185 -5.37 -13.20 -2.65
C ILE A 185 -5.11 -14.16 -3.82
N ARG A 186 -5.77 -13.96 -4.96
CA ARG A 186 -5.56 -14.71 -6.20
C ARG A 186 -4.25 -14.29 -6.89
N GLU A 187 -3.90 -13.01 -6.85
CA GLU A 187 -2.70 -12.46 -7.47
C GLU A 187 -1.43 -12.83 -6.71
N PHE A 188 -1.44 -12.67 -5.39
CA PHE A 188 -0.27 -12.92 -4.53
C PHE A 188 -0.14 -14.40 -4.16
N THR A 189 0.23 -15.25 -5.11
CA THR A 189 0.42 -16.69 -4.90
C THR A 189 1.82 -17.09 -4.45
N GLN A 190 2.81 -16.21 -4.60
CA GLN A 190 4.20 -16.48 -4.27
C GLN A 190 4.44 -16.62 -2.76
N PHE A 191 5.48 -17.37 -2.40
CA PHE A 191 5.97 -17.41 -1.02
C PHE A 191 6.50 -16.03 -0.60
N GLY A 192 6.41 -15.73 0.71
CA GLY A 192 6.86 -14.42 1.22
C GLY A 192 5.92 -13.26 0.92
N ALA A 193 4.79 -13.48 0.26
CA ALA A 193 3.85 -12.43 -0.09
C ALA A 193 3.13 -11.78 1.13
N GLY A 194 3.40 -12.22 2.37
CA GLY A 194 2.72 -11.73 3.57
C GLY A 194 2.84 -10.23 3.75
N PHE A 195 4.00 -9.65 3.45
CA PHE A 195 4.20 -8.20 3.49
C PHE A 195 3.35 -7.49 2.42
N LYS A 196 3.35 -7.98 1.17
CA LYS A 196 2.54 -7.43 0.06
C LYS A 196 1.05 -7.53 0.36
N ILE A 197 0.62 -8.64 0.96
CA ILE A 197 -0.77 -8.84 1.42
C ILE A 197 -1.15 -7.83 2.52
N ALA A 198 -0.26 -7.58 3.48
CA ALA A 198 -0.50 -6.62 4.54
C ALA A 198 -0.61 -5.18 4.00
N MET A 199 0.26 -4.81 3.06
CA MET A 199 0.20 -3.53 2.36
C MET A 199 -1.10 -3.40 1.56
N ARG A 200 -1.48 -4.45 0.82
CA ARG A 200 -2.71 -4.45 0.03
C ARG A 200 -3.98 -4.42 0.90
N ASP A 201 -3.98 -5.11 2.05
CA ASP A 201 -5.09 -5.03 3.02
C ASP A 201 -5.25 -3.62 3.58
N LEU A 202 -4.13 -2.94 3.82
CA LEU A 202 -4.07 -1.57 4.29
C LEU A 202 -4.63 -0.58 3.24
N GLU A 203 -4.24 -0.75 1.97
CA GLU A 203 -4.79 0.03 0.86
C GLU A 203 -6.30 -0.17 0.69
N ILE A 204 -6.78 -1.43 0.74
CA ILE A 204 -8.20 -1.78 0.56
C ILE A 204 -9.07 -1.26 1.71
N ARG A 205 -8.58 -1.36 2.94
CA ARG A 205 -9.29 -0.84 4.13
C ARG A 205 -9.34 0.68 4.16
N GLY A 206 -8.47 1.34 3.38
CA GLY A 206 -8.14 2.72 3.63
C GLY A 206 -7.44 2.85 4.98
N ALA A 207 -6.42 3.65 5.10
CA ALA A 207 -5.63 3.78 6.32
C ALA A 207 -6.42 4.25 7.58
N GLY A 208 -7.75 4.49 7.45
CA GLY A 208 -8.64 4.97 8.52
C GLY A 208 -8.90 4.00 9.69
N ASN A 209 -8.63 2.69 9.53
CA ASN A 209 -8.95 1.70 10.57
C ASN A 209 -7.80 1.35 11.52
N LEU A 210 -6.66 2.04 11.41
CA LEU A 210 -5.44 1.68 12.15
C LEU A 210 -5.43 2.12 13.63
N LEU A 211 -6.23 3.13 13.99
CA LEU A 211 -6.08 3.85 15.27
C LEU A 211 -7.35 3.90 16.15
N GLY A 212 -8.39 3.12 15.85
CA GLY A 212 -9.61 3.04 16.64
C GLY A 212 -10.79 3.87 16.12
N PRO A 213 -12.00 3.73 16.73
CA PRO A 213 -13.25 4.27 16.21
C PRO A 213 -13.33 5.80 16.10
N GLU A 214 -12.51 6.53 16.85
CA GLU A 214 -12.55 8.01 16.87
C GLU A 214 -11.75 8.68 15.76
N GLN A 215 -10.91 7.94 15.01
CA GLN A 215 -10.02 8.52 13.98
C GLN A 215 -10.39 8.14 12.54
N HIS A 216 -11.54 7.52 12.32
CA HIS A 216 -12.01 7.02 11.02
C HIS A 216 -12.17 8.10 9.93
N GLY A 217 -12.33 9.37 10.31
CA GLY A 217 -12.59 10.46 9.37
C GLY A 217 -11.35 11.08 8.71
N HIS A 218 -10.22 11.12 9.40
CA HIS A 218 -9.06 11.92 8.95
C HIS A 218 -8.17 11.22 7.93
N MET A 219 -7.94 9.92 8.04
CA MET A 219 -7.06 9.19 7.13
C MET A 219 -7.69 8.84 5.78
N ALA A 220 -9.01 8.63 5.75
CA ALA A 220 -9.72 8.46 4.49
C ALA A 220 -9.77 9.76 3.66
N ALA A 221 -9.75 10.91 4.34
CA ALA A 221 -9.73 12.23 3.71
C ALA A 221 -8.33 12.66 3.24
N VAL A 222 -7.27 12.21 3.92
CA VAL A 222 -5.89 12.69 3.76
C VAL A 222 -5.04 11.75 2.90
N GLY A 223 -5.35 10.45 2.86
CA GLY A 223 -4.55 9.43 2.20
C GLY A 223 -3.38 8.92 3.05
N TYR A 224 -2.95 7.69 2.77
CA TYR A 224 -1.92 6.98 3.56
C TYR A 224 -0.55 7.69 3.54
N ASP A 225 -0.13 8.19 2.38
CA ASP A 225 1.18 8.81 2.22
C ASP A 225 1.33 10.09 3.04
N LEU A 226 0.27 10.91 3.08
CA LEU A 226 0.29 12.13 3.89
C LEU A 226 0.21 11.81 5.39
N TYR A 227 -0.54 10.77 5.77
CA TYR A 227 -0.54 10.28 7.14
C TYR A 227 0.85 9.82 7.58
N CYS A 228 1.56 9.03 6.76
CA CYS A 228 2.93 8.61 7.04
C CYS A 228 3.88 9.80 7.18
N LYS A 229 3.75 10.82 6.33
CA LYS A 229 4.54 12.06 6.45
C LYS A 229 4.28 12.78 7.78
N ILE A 230 3.01 12.95 8.18
CA ILE A 230 2.63 13.59 9.43
C ILE A 230 3.18 12.82 10.64
N VAL A 231 3.07 11.48 10.65
CA VAL A 231 3.58 10.65 11.75
C VAL A 231 5.09 10.68 11.79
N ASN A 232 5.78 10.59 10.65
CA ASN A 232 7.24 10.71 10.61
C ASN A 232 7.72 12.06 11.13
N SER A 233 7.06 13.16 10.76
CA SER A 233 7.38 14.48 11.29
C SER A 233 7.17 14.55 12.80
N ALA A 234 6.04 14.03 13.31
CA ALA A 234 5.77 14.01 14.74
C ALA A 234 6.76 13.13 15.54
N VAL A 235 7.21 12.02 14.96
CA VAL A 235 8.24 11.14 15.58
C VAL A 235 9.59 11.82 15.62
N LYS A 236 10.01 12.49 14.53
CA LYS A 236 11.25 13.29 14.48
C LYS A 236 11.21 14.43 15.51
N GLU A 237 10.09 15.15 15.60
CA GLU A 237 9.85 16.19 16.59
C GLU A 237 9.95 15.65 18.03
N ALA A 238 9.34 14.50 18.32
CA ALA A 238 9.40 13.84 19.62
C ALA A 238 10.80 13.32 20.00
N ARG A 239 11.66 13.05 19.00
CA ARG A 239 13.08 12.66 19.19
C ARG A 239 14.00 13.85 19.31
N GLY A 240 13.52 15.08 19.14
CA GLY A 240 14.35 16.29 19.10
C GLY A 240 15.11 16.46 17.77
N GLU A 241 14.78 15.66 16.74
CA GLU A 241 15.32 15.71 15.39
C GLU A 241 14.39 16.55 14.48
N ALA A 242 13.86 17.66 14.98
CA ALA A 242 12.92 18.49 14.24
C ALA A 242 13.58 18.99 12.95
N GLU A 243 13.14 18.48 11.80
CA GLU A 243 13.43 19.11 10.52
C GLU A 243 12.74 20.49 10.48
N PRO A 244 13.39 21.51 9.92
CA PRO A 244 12.75 22.81 9.74
C PRO A 244 11.40 22.60 9.03
N ARG A 245 10.39 23.30 9.49
CA ARG A 245 9.02 23.22 8.99
C ARG A 245 9.02 23.39 7.47
N ALA A 246 8.78 22.33 6.72
CA ALA A 246 8.77 22.39 5.26
C ALA A 246 7.67 23.37 4.82
N VAL A 247 8.07 24.44 4.15
CA VAL A 247 7.15 25.42 3.60
C VAL A 247 6.50 24.83 2.35
N GLU A 248 5.18 24.76 2.31
CA GLU A 248 4.47 24.27 1.12
C GLU A 248 4.42 25.41 0.07
N THR A 249 5.23 25.27 -0.99
CA THR A 249 5.30 26.27 -2.06
C THR A 249 4.09 26.16 -2.98
N VAL A 250 3.39 27.27 -3.16
CA VAL A 250 2.34 27.44 -4.18
C VAL A 250 2.95 28.04 -5.44
N MET A 251 2.80 27.38 -6.59
CA MET A 251 3.32 27.85 -7.88
C MET A 251 2.17 28.28 -8.80
N ASP A 252 2.30 29.47 -9.39
CA ASP A 252 1.41 30.01 -10.42
C ASP A 252 2.25 30.42 -11.65
N VAL A 253 2.42 29.46 -12.55
CA VAL A 253 3.27 29.61 -13.74
C VAL A 253 2.46 29.31 -15.00
N PRO A 254 2.54 30.13 -16.05
CA PRO A 254 1.76 29.99 -17.27
C PRO A 254 2.38 28.95 -18.24
N LEU A 255 2.64 27.74 -17.76
CA LEU A 255 3.16 26.62 -18.56
C LEU A 255 2.13 25.51 -18.65
N SER A 256 1.99 24.93 -19.85
CA SER A 256 1.23 23.70 -19.99
C SER A 256 2.05 22.53 -19.42
N ALA A 257 1.56 21.98 -18.32
CA ALA A 257 2.22 20.92 -17.56
C ALA A 257 1.23 19.80 -17.26
N ALA A 258 1.26 18.73 -18.05
CA ALA A 258 0.35 17.60 -17.92
C ALA A 258 0.95 16.34 -18.54
N ILE A 259 0.39 15.18 -18.20
CA ILE A 259 0.66 13.93 -18.89
C ILE A 259 -0.43 13.76 -19.96
N PRO A 260 -0.10 13.87 -21.27
CA PRO A 260 -1.08 13.75 -22.35
C PRO A 260 -1.69 12.35 -22.39
N HIS A 261 -3.00 12.28 -22.68
CA HIS A 261 -3.70 11.00 -22.84
C HIS A 261 -3.05 10.06 -23.90
N PRO A 262 -2.54 10.53 -25.04
CA PRO A 262 -1.86 9.66 -26.00
C PRO A 262 -0.55 9.06 -25.48
N TYR A 263 0.12 9.72 -24.52
CA TYR A 263 1.37 9.25 -23.93
C TYR A 263 1.12 8.16 -22.88
N ILE A 264 0.19 8.38 -21.96
CA ILE A 264 -0.26 7.35 -21.00
C ILE A 264 -1.79 7.21 -21.10
N PRO A 265 -2.29 6.28 -21.94
CA PRO A 265 -3.74 6.16 -22.19
C PRO A 265 -4.54 5.70 -20.97
N ARG A 266 -3.98 4.83 -20.12
CA ARG A 266 -4.67 4.28 -18.97
C ARG A 266 -4.71 5.30 -17.83
N GLU A 267 -5.91 5.66 -17.41
CA GLU A 267 -6.14 6.68 -16.36
C GLU A 267 -5.48 6.30 -15.02
N THR A 268 -5.55 5.04 -14.62
CA THR A 268 -4.93 4.54 -13.38
C THR A 268 -3.41 4.66 -13.39
N GLU A 269 -2.76 4.35 -14.52
CA GLU A 269 -1.31 4.49 -14.70
C GLU A 269 -0.90 5.96 -14.73
N ARG A 270 -1.68 6.81 -15.42
CA ARG A 270 -1.46 8.25 -15.47
C ARG A 270 -1.57 8.89 -14.09
N LEU A 271 -2.60 8.50 -13.29
CA LEU A 271 -2.77 8.99 -11.91
C LEU A 271 -1.62 8.54 -11.00
N SER A 272 -1.16 7.29 -11.15
CA SER A 272 0.00 6.77 -10.42
C SER A 272 1.26 7.59 -10.73
N MET A 273 1.46 7.95 -12.00
CA MET A 273 2.61 8.73 -12.42
C MET A 273 2.54 10.19 -11.92
N TYR A 274 1.35 10.81 -11.90
CA TYR A 274 1.18 12.13 -11.26
C TYR A 274 1.56 12.11 -9.79
N LYS A 275 1.16 11.06 -9.04
CA LYS A 275 1.55 10.91 -7.62
C LYS A 275 3.06 10.78 -7.47
N ARG A 276 3.71 10.01 -8.34
CA ARG A 276 5.15 9.80 -8.30
C ARG A 276 5.92 11.07 -8.63
N ILE A 277 5.48 11.83 -9.63
CA ILE A 277 6.04 13.15 -9.97
C ILE A 277 5.88 14.14 -8.81
N ALA A 278 4.75 14.14 -8.12
CA ALA A 278 4.51 15.01 -6.97
C ALA A 278 5.41 14.71 -5.77
N LEU A 279 6.06 13.55 -5.72
CA LEU A 279 6.98 13.13 -4.66
C LEU A 279 8.45 13.45 -4.98
N ILE A 280 8.75 14.01 -6.15
CA ILE A 280 10.12 14.44 -6.50
C ILE A 280 10.60 15.48 -5.50
N ALA A 281 11.67 15.16 -4.78
CA ALA A 281 12.31 16.03 -3.80
C ALA A 281 13.76 16.38 -4.16
N SER A 282 14.38 15.65 -5.09
CA SER A 282 15.77 15.80 -5.50
C SER A 282 15.95 15.63 -7.03
N ARG A 283 17.13 15.96 -7.53
CA ARG A 283 17.49 15.67 -8.93
C ARG A 283 17.61 14.19 -9.22
N GLU A 284 18.00 13.40 -8.24
CA GLU A 284 18.07 11.93 -8.37
C GLU A 284 16.67 11.36 -8.57
N ASP A 285 15.70 11.77 -7.76
CA ASP A 285 14.30 11.37 -7.93
C ASP A 285 13.75 11.77 -9.30
N LEU A 286 14.13 12.95 -9.81
CA LEU A 286 13.74 13.41 -11.14
C LEU A 286 14.27 12.46 -12.22
N TYR A 287 15.55 12.08 -12.16
CA TYR A 287 16.16 11.17 -13.14
C TYR A 287 15.53 9.79 -13.08
N ASP A 288 15.28 9.26 -11.89
CA ASP A 288 14.62 7.96 -11.72
C ASP A 288 13.22 7.95 -12.35
N VAL A 289 12.46 9.03 -12.18
CA VAL A 289 11.12 9.16 -12.79
C VAL A 289 11.22 9.35 -14.31
N GLN A 290 12.20 10.08 -14.81
CA GLN A 290 12.44 10.24 -16.26
C GLN A 290 12.81 8.90 -16.92
N ASP A 291 13.71 8.14 -16.30
CA ASP A 291 14.14 6.84 -16.80
C ASP A 291 12.96 5.86 -16.83
N GLU A 292 12.13 5.84 -15.77
CA GLU A 292 10.91 5.01 -15.76
C GLU A 292 9.92 5.42 -16.85
N LEU A 293 9.72 6.72 -17.09
CA LEU A 293 8.83 7.21 -18.14
C LEU A 293 9.31 6.81 -19.52
N ILE A 294 10.62 6.92 -19.77
CA ILE A 294 11.23 6.54 -21.04
C ILE A 294 11.13 5.04 -21.27
N ASP A 295 11.46 4.23 -20.27
CA ASP A 295 11.43 2.78 -20.36
C ASP A 295 10.03 2.23 -20.62
N ARG A 296 9.00 2.83 -20.00
CA ARG A 296 7.63 2.30 -20.08
C ARG A 296 6.81 2.89 -21.23
N TYR A 297 7.04 4.14 -21.55
CA TYR A 297 6.15 4.89 -22.44
C TYR A 297 6.89 5.57 -23.61
N GLY A 298 8.22 5.50 -23.66
CA GLY A 298 9.04 6.10 -24.70
C GLY A 298 9.37 7.58 -24.46
N GLU A 299 9.63 8.33 -25.52
CA GLU A 299 10.08 9.71 -25.44
C GLU A 299 9.09 10.61 -24.69
N ILE A 300 9.60 11.39 -23.72
CA ILE A 300 8.77 12.23 -22.84
C ILE A 300 8.28 13.47 -23.59
N PRO A 301 6.96 13.70 -23.67
CA PRO A 301 6.38 14.89 -24.31
C PRO A 301 6.80 16.19 -23.61
N PRO A 302 6.81 17.33 -24.32
CA PRO A 302 7.19 18.63 -23.77
C PRO A 302 6.36 19.02 -22.53
N GLU A 303 5.05 18.78 -22.54
CA GLU A 303 4.16 19.09 -21.42
C GLU A 303 4.48 18.25 -20.19
N THR A 304 4.94 17.01 -20.39
CA THR A 304 5.36 16.15 -19.27
C THR A 304 6.75 16.55 -18.75
N LYS A 305 7.65 17.01 -19.63
CA LYS A 305 8.94 17.62 -19.18
C LYS A 305 8.70 18.84 -18.32
N ASN A 306 7.82 19.74 -18.76
CA ASN A 306 7.43 20.91 -17.97
C ASN A 306 6.88 20.52 -16.58
N LEU A 307 6.07 19.44 -16.51
CA LEU A 307 5.53 18.95 -15.24
C LEU A 307 6.63 18.45 -14.30
N LEU A 308 7.62 17.73 -14.83
CA LEU A 308 8.78 17.25 -14.10
C LEU A 308 9.64 18.40 -13.57
N ASP A 309 9.91 19.39 -14.42
CA ASP A 309 10.68 20.58 -14.06
C ASP A 309 9.96 21.40 -12.98
N ILE A 310 8.65 21.59 -13.10
CA ILE A 310 7.82 22.26 -12.08
C ILE A 310 7.89 21.52 -10.73
N ALA A 311 7.84 20.19 -10.74
CA ALA A 311 7.91 19.38 -9.51
C ALA A 311 9.28 19.59 -8.80
N LEU A 312 10.37 19.56 -9.54
CA LEU A 312 11.71 19.82 -8.99
C LEU A 312 11.84 21.25 -8.48
N ILE A 313 11.40 22.26 -9.27
CA ILE A 313 11.44 23.67 -8.86
C ILE A 313 10.62 23.88 -7.60
N LYS A 314 9.45 23.24 -7.48
CA LYS A 314 8.62 23.30 -6.27
C LYS A 314 9.35 22.76 -5.05
N ALA A 315 10.02 21.63 -5.18
CA ALA A 315 10.79 21.01 -4.10
C ALA A 315 11.95 21.92 -3.64
N GLU A 316 12.70 22.49 -4.59
CA GLU A 316 13.80 23.42 -4.29
C GLU A 316 13.30 24.73 -3.68
N ALA A 317 12.19 25.28 -4.19
CA ALA A 317 11.55 26.47 -3.65
C ALA A 317 11.05 26.26 -2.20
N SER A 318 10.52 25.08 -1.90
CA SER A 318 10.14 24.69 -0.54
C SER A 318 11.35 24.68 0.41
N ARG A 319 12.51 24.16 -0.05
CA ARG A 319 13.78 24.21 0.72
C ARG A 319 14.31 25.63 0.91
N ALA A 320 14.07 26.49 -0.08
CA ALA A 320 14.42 27.92 -0.01
C ALA A 320 13.40 28.76 0.80
N HIS A 321 12.47 28.13 1.53
CA HIS A 321 11.40 28.80 2.27
C HIS A 321 10.57 29.78 1.44
N ILE A 322 10.38 29.50 0.14
CA ILE A 322 9.52 30.27 -0.76
C ILE A 322 8.10 29.74 -0.63
N ALA A 323 7.22 30.50 -0.01
CA ALA A 323 5.81 30.14 0.19
C ALA A 323 4.99 30.26 -1.12
N GLN A 324 5.34 31.25 -1.98
CA GLN A 324 4.66 31.44 -3.26
C GLN A 324 5.65 31.86 -4.36
N LEU A 325 5.49 31.25 -5.55
CA LEU A 325 6.21 31.62 -6.76
C LEU A 325 5.19 31.89 -7.86
N SER A 326 5.23 33.07 -8.46
CA SER A 326 4.33 33.43 -9.56
C SER A 326 5.06 34.09 -10.72
N VAL A 327 4.63 33.76 -11.95
CA VAL A 327 5.15 34.36 -13.19
C VAL A 327 3.98 35.03 -13.92
N ARG A 328 3.97 36.39 -13.97
CA ARG A 328 2.93 37.17 -14.64
C ARG A 328 3.52 38.43 -15.27
N ASP A 329 3.06 38.80 -16.42
CA ASP A 329 3.33 40.10 -17.10
C ASP A 329 4.84 40.47 -17.17
N GLY A 330 5.72 39.49 -17.44
CA GLY A 330 7.15 39.72 -17.51
C GLY A 330 7.84 39.92 -16.16
N GLU A 331 7.17 39.53 -15.07
CA GLU A 331 7.68 39.55 -13.70
C GLU A 331 7.64 38.13 -13.08
N VAL A 332 8.72 37.74 -12.43
CA VAL A 332 8.76 36.57 -11.53
C VAL A 332 8.75 37.08 -10.10
N ARG A 333 7.81 36.63 -9.29
CA ARG A 333 7.73 37.03 -7.87
C ARG A 333 7.92 35.80 -6.98
N PHE A 334 8.85 35.90 -6.06
CA PHE A 334 9.12 34.97 -4.98
C PHE A 334 8.67 35.58 -3.67
N THR A 335 7.70 34.97 -3.00
CA THR A 335 7.24 35.37 -1.67
C THR A 335 7.75 34.37 -0.67
N PHE A 336 8.52 34.79 0.30
CA PHE A 336 9.12 33.91 1.32
C PHE A 336 8.14 33.66 2.47
N ASP A 337 8.39 32.61 3.24
CA ASP A 337 7.74 32.43 4.53
C ASP A 337 8.15 33.55 5.51
N LYS A 338 7.24 33.93 6.42
CA LYS A 338 7.51 35.00 7.39
C LYS A 338 8.69 34.69 8.31
N ASP A 339 8.86 33.42 8.62
CA ASP A 339 9.87 32.91 9.56
C ASP A 339 11.09 32.33 8.84
N ALA A 340 11.27 32.64 7.53
CA ALA A 340 12.39 32.16 6.74
C ALA A 340 13.74 32.64 7.33
N PRO A 341 14.69 31.73 7.64
CA PRO A 341 15.98 32.10 8.22
C PRO A 341 16.92 32.65 7.15
N MET A 342 16.66 33.87 6.68
CA MET A 342 17.37 34.50 5.57
C MET A 342 18.66 35.20 6.03
N ASN A 343 19.78 34.91 5.34
CA ASN A 343 21.00 35.66 5.50
C ASN A 343 20.99 36.94 4.65
N GLY A 344 20.89 38.10 5.29
CA GLY A 344 20.79 39.39 4.59
C GLY A 344 21.96 39.72 3.68
N GLN A 345 23.18 39.29 4.01
CA GLN A 345 24.37 39.53 3.16
C GLN A 345 24.35 38.68 1.91
N LYS A 346 23.99 37.40 2.04
CA LYS A 346 23.83 36.50 0.90
C LYS A 346 22.70 36.96 -0.01
N LEU A 347 21.57 37.40 0.58
CA LEU A 347 20.43 37.93 -0.18
C LEU A 347 20.79 39.16 -1.00
N LEU A 348 21.53 40.09 -0.43
CA LEU A 348 22.03 41.29 -1.16
C LEU A 348 22.94 40.89 -2.32
N LYS A 349 23.80 39.88 -2.14
CA LYS A 349 24.63 39.35 -3.20
C LYS A 349 23.82 38.71 -4.31
N ALA A 350 22.83 37.88 -3.96
CA ALA A 350 21.92 37.23 -4.91
C ALA A 350 21.11 38.26 -5.75
N ILE A 351 20.64 39.33 -5.12
CA ILE A 351 19.98 40.45 -5.83
C ILE A 351 20.92 41.11 -6.85
N GLY A 352 22.20 41.23 -6.51
CA GLY A 352 23.20 41.79 -7.43
C GLY A 352 23.55 40.85 -8.61
N GLU A 353 23.41 39.55 -8.43
CA GLU A 353 23.66 38.53 -9.45
C GLU A 353 22.49 38.27 -10.40
N ILE A 354 21.25 38.55 -9.97
CA ILE A 354 20.03 38.35 -10.76
C ILE A 354 19.63 39.67 -11.44
N PRO A 355 19.74 39.79 -12.76
CA PRO A 355 19.38 41.02 -13.47
C PRO A 355 17.89 41.36 -13.31
N GLY A 356 17.58 42.57 -12.91
CA GLY A 356 16.21 43.04 -12.71
C GLY A 356 15.57 42.62 -11.39
N ALA A 357 16.35 42.04 -10.47
CA ALA A 357 15.87 41.70 -9.15
C ALA A 357 15.70 42.91 -8.24
N GLN A 358 14.57 42.95 -7.52
CA GLN A 358 14.26 43.97 -6.52
C GLN A 358 13.65 43.30 -5.29
N PHE A 359 14.16 43.65 -4.11
CA PHE A 359 13.57 43.19 -2.87
C PHE A 359 12.40 44.10 -2.47
N LEU A 360 11.26 43.49 -2.19
CA LEU A 360 10.06 44.16 -1.75
C LEU A 360 9.90 43.96 -0.24
N ASN A 361 10.11 45.04 0.50
CA ASN A 361 9.96 45.04 1.94
C ASN A 361 8.49 45.32 2.31
N GLY A 362 7.77 44.30 2.77
CA GLY A 362 6.36 44.34 3.18
C GLY A 362 6.14 43.51 4.43
N GLU A 363 4.88 43.27 4.79
CA GLU A 363 4.53 42.34 5.90
C GLU A 363 5.09 40.90 5.68
N VAL A 364 5.27 40.57 4.42
CA VAL A 364 5.90 39.30 3.98
C VAL A 364 7.04 39.65 3.04
N PRO A 365 8.26 39.17 3.28
CA PRO A 365 9.42 39.43 2.43
C PRO A 365 9.21 38.80 1.04
N ALA A 366 9.49 39.61 -0.01
CA ALA A 366 9.35 39.12 -1.37
C ALA A 366 10.48 39.63 -2.27
N LEU A 367 10.84 38.85 -3.29
CA LEU A 367 11.76 39.23 -4.36
C LEU A 367 11.01 39.28 -5.68
N SER A 368 11.13 40.37 -6.42
CA SER A 368 10.61 40.54 -7.77
C SER A 368 11.74 40.59 -8.77
N VAL A 369 11.63 39.85 -9.86
CA VAL A 369 12.58 39.86 -10.98
C VAL A 369 11.83 40.32 -12.23
N ARG A 370 12.10 41.51 -12.71
CA ARG A 370 11.44 42.09 -13.88
C ARG A 370 12.29 41.98 -15.15
N MET A 371 11.70 41.35 -16.17
CA MET A 371 12.28 41.20 -17.50
C MET A 371 11.25 41.53 -18.58
N PRO A 372 10.94 42.80 -18.82
CA PRO A 372 9.80 43.24 -19.68
C PRO A 372 9.87 42.74 -21.14
N ARG A 373 11.03 42.28 -21.61
CA ARG A 373 11.24 41.76 -22.97
C ARG A 373 11.27 40.25 -23.06
N ALA A 374 11.19 39.55 -21.93
CA ALA A 374 11.15 38.10 -21.91
C ALA A 374 9.71 37.64 -21.96
N ASP A 375 9.42 36.64 -22.81
CA ASP A 375 8.16 35.92 -22.77
C ASP A 375 8.07 35.01 -21.54
N ALA A 376 6.88 34.54 -21.22
CA ALA A 376 6.63 33.70 -20.06
C ALA A 376 7.43 32.39 -20.08
N GLU A 377 7.62 31.81 -21.27
CA GLU A 377 8.35 30.53 -21.46
C GLU A 377 9.85 30.71 -21.14
N LYS A 378 10.43 31.82 -21.58
CA LYS A 378 11.82 32.16 -21.26
C LYS A 378 12.02 32.45 -19.76
N LEU A 379 11.07 33.17 -19.13
CA LEU A 379 11.09 33.40 -17.68
C LEU A 379 11.00 32.09 -16.89
N CYS A 380 10.10 31.19 -17.30
CA CYS A 380 9.96 29.89 -16.68
C CYS A 380 11.22 29.02 -16.82
N GLY A 381 11.93 29.08 -17.97
CA GLY A 381 13.21 28.41 -18.19
C GLY A 381 14.35 28.91 -17.27
N MET A 382 14.22 30.11 -16.71
CA MET A 382 15.20 30.69 -15.77
C MET A 382 14.88 30.37 -14.29
N LEU A 383 13.67 29.88 -13.99
CA LEU A 383 13.25 29.59 -12.61
C LEU A 383 14.20 28.69 -11.83
N PRO A 384 14.74 27.58 -12.40
CA PRO A 384 15.67 26.74 -11.67
C PRO A 384 16.87 27.50 -11.16
N GLN A 385 17.47 28.33 -12.00
CA GLN A 385 18.66 29.13 -11.63
C GLN A 385 18.31 30.14 -10.52
N PHE A 386 17.18 30.84 -10.61
CA PHE A 386 16.76 31.78 -9.59
C PHE A 386 16.52 31.11 -8.24
N VAL A 387 15.82 29.98 -8.25
CA VAL A 387 15.52 29.23 -7.02
C VAL A 387 16.79 28.70 -6.37
N TYR A 388 17.77 28.17 -7.15
CA TYR A 388 19.06 27.72 -6.62
C TYR A 388 19.83 28.88 -5.98
N THR A 389 19.92 30.03 -6.66
CA THR A 389 20.60 31.21 -6.11
C THR A 389 19.96 31.69 -4.80
N LEU A 390 18.62 31.59 -4.70
CA LEU A 390 17.88 31.97 -3.50
C LEU A 390 18.00 30.92 -2.38
N ALA A 391 18.09 29.65 -2.71
CA ALA A 391 18.28 28.58 -1.72
C ALA A 391 19.59 28.74 -0.94
N ASP A 392 20.67 29.21 -1.61
CA ASP A 392 21.95 29.51 -0.96
C ASP A 392 21.87 30.68 0.03
N CYS A 393 20.81 31.49 -0.01
CA CYS A 393 20.57 32.61 0.92
C CYS A 393 19.93 32.19 2.25
N ILE A 394 19.46 30.94 2.33
CA ILE A 394 18.85 30.41 3.56
C ILE A 394 19.96 29.86 4.45
N GLU A 395 19.91 30.16 5.73
CA GLU A 395 20.83 29.61 6.73
C GLU A 395 20.38 28.18 7.04
N ALA A 396 21.30 27.23 6.90
CA ALA A 396 21.10 25.87 7.41
C ALA A 396 21.09 25.95 8.95
N ASN A 397 19.96 25.56 9.56
CA ASN A 397 19.87 25.41 11.02
C ASN A 397 20.72 24.25 11.51
#